data_cfdf02813f5601eae621ad6b47b6896c
#
_entry.id   cfdf02813f5601eae621ad6b47b6896c
#
_cell.length_a   1.000
_cell.length_b   1.000
_cell.length_c   1.000
_cell.angle_alpha   90.00
_cell.angle_beta   90.00
_cell.angle_gamma   90.00
#
_symmetry.space_group_name_H-M   'P 1'
#
loop_
_entity.id
_entity.type
_entity.pdbx_description
1 polymer ?
#
loop_
_entity_poly.entity_id
_entity_poly.type
_entity_poly.pdbx_seq_one_letter_code
_entity_poly.pdbx_strand_id
1 'polypeptide(L)'
;AANGEINFALYFMLLGLLFDFFDGFTARLLGVSSPIGKELDSLADVVTFGVTPALMLFHVLQLQLPCSGAPAFCPARVVPYLAFAIAAFSAIRLAKFNLDTRQSHSFIGLPTPANALFWAGLTTYLNENGQSLLPTPVFAATSVLLIAFSCWILVSEVPMFALKFKHYGWRGNGIRYSFVLLSA
;
A
#
# COMPACT_ATOMS: atom_id res chain seq x y z
N ALA A 1 15.83 12.00 -15.97
CA ALA A 1 16.35 12.06 -14.59
C ALA A 1 15.29 11.53 -13.61
N ALA A 2 14.02 11.96 -13.72
CA ALA A 2 12.96 11.56 -12.78
C ALA A 2 12.62 10.05 -12.78
N ASN A 3 12.76 9.36 -13.91
CA ASN A 3 12.42 7.94 -14.01
C ASN A 3 13.29 7.04 -13.11
N GLY A 4 14.55 7.38 -12.90
CA GLY A 4 15.43 6.60 -12.04
C GLY A 4 15.08 6.71 -10.55
N GLU A 5 14.58 7.84 -10.10
CA GLU A 5 14.28 8.09 -8.68
C GLU A 5 13.11 7.24 -8.16
N ILE A 6 12.06 7.05 -8.98
CA ILE A 6 10.91 6.21 -8.61
C ILE A 6 11.30 4.73 -8.54
N ASN A 7 12.12 4.25 -9.47
CA ASN A 7 12.60 2.87 -9.45
C ASN A 7 13.49 2.62 -8.22
N PHE A 8 14.33 3.57 -7.82
CA PHE A 8 15.07 3.46 -6.57
C PHE A 8 14.15 3.43 -5.34
N ALA A 9 13.09 4.27 -5.32
CA ALA A 9 12.12 4.24 -4.23
C ALA A 9 11.41 2.87 -4.14
N LEU A 10 11.04 2.28 -5.28
CA LEU A 10 10.49 0.92 -5.33
C LEU A 10 11.48 -0.11 -4.76
N TYR A 11 12.76 -0.08 -5.18
CA TYR A 11 13.76 -1.03 -4.70
C TYR A 11 14.00 -0.89 -3.19
N PHE A 12 14.10 0.33 -2.67
CA PHE A 12 14.24 0.56 -1.23
C PHE A 12 13.01 0.13 -0.44
N MET A 13 11.80 0.32 -0.99
CA MET A 13 10.58 -0.18 -0.36
C MET A 13 10.54 -1.71 -0.32
N LEU A 14 10.96 -2.39 -1.41
CA LEU A 14 11.07 -3.86 -1.43
C LEU A 14 12.14 -4.36 -0.47
N LEU A 15 13.24 -3.66 -0.33
CA LEU A 15 14.27 -3.96 0.66
C LEU A 15 13.74 -3.78 2.08
N GLY A 16 12.96 -2.72 2.33
CA GLY A 16 12.25 -2.51 3.60
C GLY A 16 11.30 -3.64 3.94
N LEU A 17 10.51 -4.14 2.95
CA LEU A 17 9.65 -5.30 3.11
C LEU A 17 10.43 -6.56 3.50
N LEU A 18 11.61 -6.73 2.93
CA LEU A 18 12.49 -7.86 3.24
C LEU A 18 13.00 -7.77 4.70
N PHE A 19 13.42 -6.59 5.14
CA PHE A 19 13.88 -6.38 6.51
C PHE A 19 12.76 -6.55 7.54
N ASP A 20 11.56 -6.03 7.28
CA ASP A 20 10.36 -6.24 8.09
C ASP A 20 10.03 -7.72 8.27
N PHE A 21 10.13 -8.50 7.19
CA PHE A 21 9.97 -9.95 7.29
C PHE A 21 11.02 -10.60 8.18
N PHE A 22 12.30 -10.20 8.06
CA PHE A 22 13.39 -10.79 8.81
C PHE A 22 13.39 -10.41 10.29
N ASP A 23 13.01 -9.18 10.64
CA ASP A 23 12.96 -8.76 12.04
C ASP A 23 11.82 -9.47 12.79
N GLY A 24 10.62 -9.56 12.18
CA GLY A 24 9.50 -10.34 12.71
C GLY A 24 9.83 -11.85 12.82
N PHE A 25 10.57 -12.40 11.86
CA PHE A 25 11.03 -13.79 11.92
C PHE A 25 12.04 -14.00 13.06
N THR A 26 13.02 -13.11 13.18
CA THR A 26 14.08 -13.18 14.21
C THR A 26 13.50 -13.01 15.61
N ALA A 27 12.58 -12.06 15.80
CA ALA A 27 11.91 -11.88 17.10
C ALA A 27 11.16 -13.14 17.54
N ARG A 28 10.49 -13.83 16.63
CA ARG A 28 9.79 -15.11 16.91
C ARG A 28 10.76 -16.24 17.25
N LEU A 29 11.90 -16.34 16.52
CA LEU A 29 12.94 -17.36 16.78
C LEU A 29 13.57 -17.17 18.16
N LEU A 30 13.83 -15.93 18.56
CA LEU A 30 14.45 -15.60 19.85
C LEU A 30 13.44 -15.58 21.01
N GLY A 31 12.14 -15.68 20.72
CA GLY A 31 11.08 -15.59 21.73
C GLY A 31 11.04 -14.24 22.46
N VAL A 32 11.58 -13.19 21.82
CA VAL A 32 11.63 -11.83 22.41
C VAL A 32 10.49 -11.00 21.84
N SER A 33 9.71 -10.39 22.74
CA SER A 33 8.71 -9.41 22.37
C SER A 33 8.71 -8.28 23.40
N SER A 34 8.66 -7.03 22.92
CA SER A 34 8.51 -5.87 23.79
C SER A 34 7.39 -4.96 23.28
N PRO A 35 6.63 -4.28 24.15
CA PRO A 35 5.60 -3.31 23.71
C PRO A 35 6.20 -2.20 22.84
N ILE A 36 7.37 -1.68 23.20
CA ILE A 36 8.07 -0.65 22.44
C ILE A 36 8.49 -1.16 21.06
N GLY A 37 8.98 -2.42 20.96
CA GLY A 37 9.35 -3.03 19.67
C GLY A 37 8.16 -3.09 18.71
N LYS A 38 6.97 -3.47 19.20
CA LYS A 38 5.75 -3.51 18.40
C LYS A 38 5.31 -2.14 17.88
N GLU A 39 5.46 -1.09 18.70
CA GLU A 39 5.13 0.28 18.28
C GLU A 39 6.14 0.83 17.26
N LEU A 40 7.45 0.54 17.44
CA LEU A 40 8.49 0.93 16.50
C LEU A 40 8.33 0.24 15.14
N ASP A 41 7.98 -1.04 15.13
CA ASP A 41 7.64 -1.82 13.95
C ASP A 41 6.49 -1.16 13.18
N SER A 42 5.39 -0.84 13.88
CA SER A 42 4.26 -0.14 13.27
C SER A 42 4.61 1.23 12.72
N LEU A 43 5.49 1.98 13.37
CA LEU A 43 5.97 3.28 12.87
C LEU A 43 6.84 3.11 11.62
N ALA A 44 7.72 2.12 11.60
CA ALA A 44 8.53 1.77 10.43
C ALA A 44 7.63 1.37 9.25
N ASP A 45 6.59 0.57 9.51
CA ASP A 45 5.58 0.18 8.52
C ASP A 45 4.84 1.38 7.92
N VAL A 46 4.43 2.34 8.74
CA VAL A 46 3.80 3.58 8.25
C VAL A 46 4.72 4.32 7.30
N VAL A 47 6.01 4.40 7.59
CA VAL A 47 6.98 5.10 6.72
C VAL A 47 7.20 4.29 5.44
N THR A 48 7.48 2.99 5.56
CA THR A 48 7.83 2.14 4.41
C THR A 48 6.64 1.86 3.50
N PHE A 49 5.47 1.54 4.08
CA PHE A 49 4.30 1.09 3.33
C PHE A 49 3.16 2.12 3.26
N GLY A 50 3.28 3.24 3.97
CA GLY A 50 2.33 4.36 3.89
C GLY A 50 2.91 5.56 3.18
N VAL A 51 4.00 6.13 3.72
CA VAL A 51 4.56 7.39 3.23
C VAL A 51 5.28 7.20 1.89
N THR A 52 6.08 6.14 1.73
CA THR A 52 6.85 5.92 0.49
C THR A 52 5.95 5.81 -0.73
N PRO A 53 4.93 4.93 -0.80
CA PRO A 53 4.05 4.86 -1.96
C PRO A 53 3.20 6.13 -2.14
N ALA A 54 2.85 6.84 -1.07
CA ALA A 54 2.16 8.12 -1.16
C ALA A 54 3.03 9.20 -1.83
N LEU A 55 4.32 9.26 -1.50
CA LEU A 55 5.29 10.16 -2.15
C LEU A 55 5.52 9.81 -3.62
N MET A 56 5.64 8.52 -3.95
CA MET A 56 5.75 8.05 -5.33
C MET A 56 4.53 8.49 -6.14
N LEU A 57 3.33 8.27 -5.62
CA LEU A 57 2.08 8.66 -6.26
C LEU A 57 1.98 10.19 -6.39
N PHE A 58 2.30 10.93 -5.33
CA PHE A 58 2.33 12.40 -5.36
C PHE A 58 3.20 12.93 -6.50
N HIS A 59 4.40 12.40 -6.63
CA HIS A 59 5.33 12.80 -7.68
C HIS A 59 4.78 12.51 -9.08
N VAL A 60 4.24 11.31 -9.31
CA VAL A 60 3.65 10.94 -10.60
C VAL A 60 2.44 11.82 -10.93
N LEU A 61 1.56 12.06 -9.96
CA LEU A 61 0.41 12.93 -10.18
C LEU A 61 0.81 14.38 -10.51
N GLN A 62 1.87 14.91 -9.89
CA GLN A 62 2.40 16.22 -10.25
C GLN A 62 2.90 16.29 -11.70
N LEU A 63 3.56 15.23 -12.17
CA LEU A 63 4.06 15.16 -13.55
C LEU A 63 2.93 15.01 -14.57
N GLN A 64 1.89 14.23 -14.24
CA GLN A 64 0.79 13.89 -15.16
C GLN A 64 -0.35 14.93 -15.18
N LEU A 65 -0.41 15.81 -14.19
CA LEU A 65 -1.45 16.83 -14.05
C LEU A 65 -0.86 18.26 -14.16
N PRO A 66 -0.31 18.66 -15.32
CA PRO A 66 0.27 19.99 -15.49
C PRO A 66 -0.81 21.07 -15.47
N CYS A 67 -0.56 22.14 -14.72
CA CYS A 67 -1.41 23.34 -14.66
C CYS A 67 -0.84 24.49 -15.51
N SER A 68 -0.47 24.24 -16.75
CA SER A 68 0.07 25.26 -17.65
C SER A 68 -1.01 26.26 -18.08
N GLY A 69 -0.80 27.54 -17.77
CA GLY A 69 -1.73 28.62 -18.17
C GLY A 69 -3.07 28.65 -17.45
N ALA A 70 -3.22 27.90 -16.37
CA ALA A 70 -4.48 27.79 -15.63
C ALA A 70 -4.74 29.03 -14.75
N PRO A 71 -6.03 29.37 -14.47
CA PRO A 71 -6.40 30.41 -13.53
C PRO A 71 -5.82 30.16 -12.13
N ALA A 72 -5.88 31.17 -11.26
CA ALA A 72 -5.29 31.11 -9.91
C ALA A 72 -5.69 29.86 -9.09
N PHE A 73 -6.86 29.28 -9.39
CA PHE A 73 -7.32 28.02 -8.81
C PHE A 73 -7.35 26.92 -9.89
N CYS A 74 -6.39 26.00 -9.83
CA CYS A 74 -6.36 24.78 -10.65
C CYS A 74 -6.61 23.57 -9.76
N PRO A 75 -7.77 22.88 -9.90
CA PRO A 75 -8.07 21.68 -9.10
C PRO A 75 -6.98 20.59 -9.20
N ALA A 76 -6.34 20.47 -10.35
CA ALA A 76 -5.24 19.54 -10.58
C ALA A 76 -4.01 19.78 -9.66
N ARG A 77 -3.85 20.98 -9.09
CA ARG A 77 -2.83 21.24 -8.07
C ARG A 77 -3.13 20.56 -6.73
N VAL A 78 -4.39 20.35 -6.42
CA VAL A 78 -4.80 19.76 -5.12
C VAL A 78 -4.79 18.23 -5.18
N VAL A 79 -5.12 17.65 -6.33
CA VAL A 79 -5.23 16.19 -6.50
C VAL A 79 -3.96 15.43 -6.06
N PRO A 80 -2.73 15.85 -6.38
CA PRO A 80 -1.52 15.16 -5.91
C PRO A 80 -1.45 15.04 -4.39
N TYR A 81 -1.88 16.04 -3.64
CA TYR A 81 -1.83 16.01 -2.18
C TYR A 81 -2.78 14.98 -1.56
N LEU A 82 -3.81 14.54 -2.27
CA LEU A 82 -4.69 13.46 -1.82
C LEU A 82 -3.95 12.13 -1.70
N ALA A 83 -2.80 11.96 -2.35
CA ALA A 83 -1.95 10.78 -2.19
C ALA A 83 -1.55 10.55 -0.71
N PHE A 84 -1.36 11.62 0.07
CA PHE A 84 -1.03 11.51 1.49
C PHE A 84 -2.15 10.93 2.36
N ALA A 85 -3.38 10.89 1.86
CA ALA A 85 -4.46 10.16 2.52
C ALA A 85 -4.11 8.67 2.67
N ILE A 86 -3.39 8.08 1.71
CA ILE A 86 -2.94 6.68 1.78
C ILE A 86 -2.05 6.48 3.01
N ALA A 87 -1.11 7.38 3.28
CA ALA A 87 -0.24 7.31 4.46
C ALA A 87 -1.05 7.45 5.77
N ALA A 88 -1.99 8.41 5.83
CA ALA A 88 -2.82 8.61 6.99
C ALA A 88 -3.72 7.39 7.29
N PHE A 89 -4.37 6.82 6.26
CA PHE A 89 -5.22 5.63 6.42
C PHE A 89 -4.42 4.36 6.70
N SER A 90 -3.17 4.26 6.21
CA SER A 90 -2.24 3.20 6.59
C SER A 90 -1.90 3.26 8.08
N ALA A 91 -1.62 4.46 8.62
CA ALA A 91 -1.38 4.65 10.05
C ALA A 91 -2.62 4.29 10.90
N ILE A 92 -3.83 4.74 10.50
CA ILE A 92 -5.08 4.39 11.17
C ILE A 92 -5.29 2.87 11.16
N ARG A 93 -5.02 2.21 10.05
CA ARG A 93 -5.13 0.75 9.94
C ARG A 93 -4.21 0.03 10.89
N LEU A 94 -2.93 0.43 10.96
CA LEU A 94 -1.94 -0.18 11.86
C LEU A 94 -2.30 0.05 13.32
N ALA A 95 -2.78 1.25 13.67
CA ALA A 95 -3.29 1.54 15.00
C ALA A 95 -4.49 0.65 15.36
N LYS A 96 -5.49 0.49 14.46
CA LYS A 96 -6.61 -0.44 14.65
C LYS A 96 -6.13 -1.87 14.82
N PHE A 97 -5.16 -2.31 14.02
CA PHE A 97 -4.59 -3.65 14.08
C PHE A 97 -3.92 -3.92 15.44
N ASN A 98 -3.20 -2.95 16.00
CA ASN A 98 -2.54 -3.08 17.29
C ASN A 98 -3.52 -3.19 18.47
N LEU A 99 -4.70 -2.59 18.35
CA LEU A 99 -5.73 -2.58 19.38
C LEU A 99 -6.71 -3.76 19.28
N ASP A 100 -6.84 -4.38 18.10
CA ASP A 100 -7.85 -5.40 17.85
C ASP A 100 -7.40 -6.80 18.29
N THR A 101 -7.99 -7.30 19.35
CA THR A 101 -7.73 -8.64 19.89
C THR A 101 -8.40 -9.78 19.08
N ARG A 102 -9.33 -9.46 18.18
CA ARG A 102 -10.10 -10.43 17.38
C ARG A 102 -9.30 -11.06 16.24
N GLN A 103 -8.14 -10.51 15.90
CA GLN A 103 -7.35 -10.88 14.71
C GLN A 103 -6.52 -12.17 14.85
N SER A 104 -6.79 -12.98 15.89
CA SER A 104 -6.11 -14.28 16.06
C SER A 104 -6.46 -15.32 14.96
N HIS A 105 -7.60 -15.18 14.27
CA HIS A 105 -8.12 -16.17 13.33
C HIS A 105 -8.27 -15.72 11.88
N SER A 106 -8.44 -14.41 11.60
CA SER A 106 -8.58 -13.87 10.24
C SER A 106 -8.04 -12.45 10.17
N PHE A 107 -7.45 -12.07 9.02
CA PHE A 107 -7.09 -10.68 8.76
C PHE A 107 -8.34 -9.88 8.39
N ILE A 108 -8.49 -8.71 9.01
CA ILE A 108 -9.57 -7.77 8.72
C ILE A 108 -8.95 -6.57 7.99
N GLY A 109 -9.52 -6.22 6.82
CA GLY A 109 -9.03 -5.15 5.95
C GLY A 109 -7.77 -5.50 5.14
N LEU A 110 -7.46 -4.67 4.13
CA LEU A 110 -6.31 -4.89 3.25
C LEU A 110 -4.98 -4.72 4.02
N PRO A 111 -4.02 -5.66 3.91
CA PRO A 111 -2.69 -5.49 4.49
C PRO A 111 -1.97 -4.25 3.92
N THR A 112 -1.33 -3.46 4.80
CA THR A 112 -0.59 -2.24 4.40
C THR A 112 0.50 -2.52 3.37
N PRO A 113 1.32 -3.60 3.50
CA PRO A 113 2.31 -3.93 2.48
C PRO A 113 1.69 -4.26 1.11
N ALA A 114 0.54 -4.94 1.07
CA ALA A 114 -0.13 -5.26 -0.19
C ALA A 114 -0.64 -4.00 -0.90
N ASN A 115 -1.22 -3.06 -0.15
CA ASN A 115 -1.61 -1.76 -0.68
C ASN A 115 -0.40 -0.95 -1.19
N ALA A 116 0.71 -0.99 -0.46
CA ALA A 116 1.96 -0.32 -0.84
C ALA A 116 2.51 -0.87 -2.16
N LEU A 117 2.56 -2.20 -2.32
CA LEU A 117 3.00 -2.85 -3.55
C LEU A 117 2.13 -2.50 -4.75
N PHE A 118 0.79 -2.44 -4.56
CA PHE A 118 -0.13 -2.00 -5.61
C PHE A 118 0.19 -0.58 -6.08
N TRP A 119 0.31 0.37 -5.14
CA TRP A 119 0.59 1.76 -5.48
C TRP A 119 2.00 1.96 -6.06
N ALA A 120 3.00 1.28 -5.52
CA ALA A 120 4.36 1.34 -6.05
C ALA A 120 4.44 0.78 -7.48
N GLY A 121 3.82 -0.37 -7.74
CA GLY A 121 3.76 -0.94 -9.09
C GLY A 121 3.03 -0.04 -10.08
N LEU A 122 1.85 0.50 -9.68
CA LEU A 122 1.08 1.41 -10.52
C LEU A 122 1.85 2.71 -10.82
N THR A 123 2.49 3.31 -9.82
CA THR A 123 3.26 4.56 -10.01
C THR A 123 4.50 4.34 -10.86
N THR A 124 5.20 3.22 -10.70
CA THR A 124 6.34 2.85 -11.56
C THR A 124 5.88 2.67 -13.00
N TYR A 125 4.79 1.95 -13.23
CA TYR A 125 4.21 1.77 -14.56
C TYR A 125 3.83 3.10 -15.23
N LEU A 126 3.15 3.99 -14.49
CA LEU A 126 2.75 5.31 -15.00
C LEU A 126 3.95 6.22 -15.28
N ASN A 127 5.01 6.11 -14.49
CA ASN A 127 6.22 6.86 -14.68
C ASN A 127 7.01 6.41 -15.92
N GLU A 128 7.08 5.11 -16.18
CA GLU A 128 7.81 4.54 -17.33
C GLU A 128 7.08 4.77 -18.66
N ASN A 129 5.76 4.69 -18.67
CA ASN A 129 4.96 4.88 -19.89
C ASN A 129 4.67 6.35 -20.24
N GLY A 130 5.17 7.31 -19.45
CA GLY A 130 5.42 8.72 -19.78
C GLY A 130 4.24 9.63 -20.05
N GLN A 131 3.07 9.15 -20.40
CA GLN A 131 1.85 9.95 -20.54
C GLN A 131 0.63 9.09 -20.23
N SER A 132 -0.31 9.65 -19.48
CA SER A 132 -1.56 8.95 -19.19
C SER A 132 -2.29 8.63 -20.51
N LEU A 133 -2.66 7.37 -20.68
CA LEU A 133 -3.51 6.92 -21.78
C LEU A 133 -4.90 7.57 -21.75
N LEU A 134 -5.20 8.32 -20.68
CA LEU A 134 -6.48 8.95 -20.41
C LEU A 134 -6.36 10.48 -20.51
N PRO A 135 -7.41 11.17 -20.97
CA PRO A 135 -7.47 12.63 -20.88
C PRO A 135 -7.26 13.10 -19.42
N THR A 136 -6.57 14.24 -19.25
CA THR A 136 -6.21 14.79 -17.92
C THR A 136 -7.36 14.81 -16.90
N PRO A 137 -8.60 15.25 -17.23
CA PRO A 137 -9.68 15.25 -16.24
C PRO A 137 -10.13 13.84 -15.86
N VAL A 138 -10.11 12.89 -16.79
CA VAL A 138 -10.45 11.48 -16.52
C VAL A 138 -9.37 10.83 -15.66
N PHE A 139 -8.11 11.10 -15.96
CA PHE A 139 -6.98 10.63 -15.15
C PHE A 139 -7.04 11.16 -13.72
N ALA A 140 -7.34 12.45 -13.54
CA ALA A 140 -7.52 13.04 -12.21
C ALA A 140 -8.68 12.38 -11.44
N ALA A 141 -9.83 12.22 -12.09
CA ALA A 141 -11.01 11.61 -11.48
C ALA A 141 -10.76 10.13 -11.09
N THR A 142 -10.16 9.35 -11.98
CA THR A 142 -9.81 7.94 -11.70
C THR A 142 -8.80 7.82 -10.57
N SER A 143 -7.80 8.71 -10.51
CA SER A 143 -6.81 8.74 -9.44
C SER A 143 -7.48 9.03 -8.08
N VAL A 144 -8.37 10.01 -8.01
CA VAL A 144 -9.11 10.34 -6.78
C VAL A 144 -9.98 9.16 -6.34
N LEU A 145 -10.70 8.51 -7.26
CA LEU A 145 -11.54 7.35 -6.95
C LEU A 145 -10.71 6.17 -6.45
N LEU A 146 -9.55 5.89 -7.06
CA LEU A 146 -8.65 4.83 -6.61
C LEU A 146 -8.06 5.12 -5.23
N ILE A 147 -7.65 6.36 -4.95
CA ILE A 147 -7.17 6.78 -3.63
C ILE A 147 -8.29 6.59 -2.59
N ALA A 148 -9.50 7.08 -2.86
CA ALA A 148 -10.63 6.96 -1.96
C ALA A 148 -10.99 5.49 -1.70
N PHE A 149 -11.02 4.65 -2.74
CA PHE A 149 -11.25 3.22 -2.63
C PHE A 149 -10.16 2.53 -1.80
N SER A 150 -8.89 2.85 -2.04
CA SER A 150 -7.75 2.33 -1.29
C SER A 150 -7.84 2.69 0.19
N CYS A 151 -8.14 3.95 0.52
CA CYS A 151 -8.35 4.42 1.89
C CYS A 151 -9.53 3.70 2.56
N TRP A 152 -10.63 3.51 1.85
CA TRP A 152 -11.81 2.81 2.35
C TRP A 152 -11.48 1.33 2.66
N ILE A 153 -10.82 0.61 1.74
CA ILE A 153 -10.54 -0.81 1.91
C ILE A 153 -9.50 -1.08 3.00
N LEU A 154 -8.55 -0.15 3.23
CA LEU A 154 -7.57 -0.23 4.31
C LEU A 154 -8.22 -0.27 5.68
N VAL A 155 -9.30 0.50 5.89
CA VAL A 155 -9.97 0.65 7.20
C VAL A 155 -11.25 -0.17 7.29
N SER A 156 -11.70 -0.78 6.16
CA SER A 156 -12.90 -1.61 6.12
C SER A 156 -12.75 -2.86 7.00
N GLU A 157 -13.87 -3.31 7.56
CA GLU A 157 -13.92 -4.55 8.34
C GLU A 157 -14.21 -5.79 7.46
N VAL A 158 -13.84 -5.74 6.18
CA VAL A 158 -14.01 -6.88 5.28
C VAL A 158 -13.05 -7.99 5.70
N PRO A 159 -13.55 -9.20 6.01
CA PRO A 159 -12.70 -10.32 6.34
C PRO A 159 -11.88 -10.70 5.11
N MET A 160 -10.59 -10.44 5.16
CA MET A 160 -9.67 -10.81 4.09
C MET A 160 -9.27 -12.27 4.23
N PHE A 161 -9.14 -12.86 3.09
CA PHE A 161 -8.78 -14.26 2.95
C PHE A 161 -7.34 -14.49 3.45
N ALA A 162 -7.20 -15.22 4.55
CA ALA A 162 -5.88 -15.63 5.05
C ALA A 162 -5.46 -16.94 4.36
N LEU A 163 -4.29 -16.94 3.70
CA LEU A 163 -3.63 -18.15 3.17
C LEU A 163 -3.10 -19.09 4.28
N LYS A 164 -3.76 -19.09 5.44
CA LYS A 164 -3.38 -19.94 6.58
C LYS A 164 -3.95 -21.33 6.37
N PHE A 165 -3.13 -22.26 5.93
CA PHE A 165 -3.51 -23.68 5.81
C PHE A 165 -3.56 -24.31 7.21
N LYS A 166 -4.75 -24.75 7.64
CA LYS A 166 -4.91 -25.54 8.88
C LYS A 166 -4.57 -27.02 8.65
N HIS A 167 -4.71 -27.49 7.42
CA HIS A 167 -4.34 -28.83 6.95
C HIS A 167 -4.08 -28.76 5.43
N TYR A 168 -3.30 -29.70 4.90
CA TYR A 168 -2.95 -29.74 3.47
C TYR A 168 -3.99 -30.47 2.60
N GLY A 169 -5.12 -30.91 3.17
CA GLY A 169 -6.18 -31.58 2.42
C GLY A 169 -6.97 -30.61 1.51
N TRP A 170 -7.46 -31.12 0.36
CA TRP A 170 -8.23 -30.34 -0.61
C TRP A 170 -9.58 -29.87 -0.05
N ARG A 171 -10.24 -30.67 0.80
CA ARG A 171 -11.51 -30.29 1.45
C ARG A 171 -11.29 -29.13 2.42
N GLY A 172 -11.92 -27.98 2.15
CA GLY A 172 -11.81 -26.74 2.92
C GLY A 172 -10.70 -25.78 2.47
N ASN A 173 -9.80 -26.20 1.57
CA ASN A 173 -8.72 -25.36 1.01
C ASN A 173 -8.87 -25.10 -0.49
N GLY A 174 -9.96 -25.54 -1.14
CA GLY A 174 -10.16 -25.43 -2.59
C GLY A 174 -9.99 -24.00 -3.12
N ILE A 175 -10.59 -23.00 -2.44
CA ILE A 175 -10.48 -21.59 -2.80
C ILE A 175 -9.03 -21.08 -2.67
N ARG A 176 -8.27 -21.58 -1.68
CA ARG A 176 -6.86 -21.22 -1.45
C ARG A 176 -5.97 -21.77 -2.56
N TYR A 177 -6.18 -23.01 -2.93
CA TYR A 177 -5.44 -23.64 -4.03
C TYR A 177 -5.79 -23.03 -5.38
N SER A 178 -7.07 -22.71 -5.65
CA SER A 178 -7.46 -22.02 -6.87
C SER A 178 -6.87 -20.61 -6.94
N PHE A 179 -6.80 -19.88 -5.83
CA PHE A 179 -6.16 -18.57 -5.79
C PHE A 179 -4.66 -18.65 -6.08
N VAL A 180 -3.94 -19.60 -5.46
CA VAL A 180 -2.50 -19.81 -5.71
C VAL A 180 -2.25 -20.21 -7.17
N LEU A 181 -3.09 -21.08 -7.76
CA LEU A 181 -2.98 -21.49 -9.16
C LEU A 181 -3.26 -20.34 -10.16
N LEU A 182 -4.16 -19.42 -9.81
CA LEU A 182 -4.49 -18.26 -10.66
C LEU A 182 -3.48 -17.11 -10.51
N SER A 183 -2.69 -17.09 -9.43
CA SER A 183 -1.69 -16.06 -9.17
C SER A 183 -0.27 -16.45 -9.61
N ALA A 184 -0.04 -17.69 -10.01
CA ALA A 184 1.22 -18.21 -10.54
C ALA A 184 1.26 -18.13 -12.07
#